data_c67e4b434ff7812197dd0edda6ff7f52
#
_entry.id   c67e4b434ff7812197dd0edda6ff7f52
#
_cell.length_a   1.000
_cell.length_b   1.000
_cell.length_c   1.000
_cell.angle_alpha   90.00
_cell.angle_beta   90.00
_cell.angle_gamma   90.00
#
_symmetry.space_group_name_H-M   'P 1'
#
loop_
_entity.id
_entity.type
_entity.pdbx_description
1 polymer ?
#
loop_
_entity_poly.entity_id
_entity_poly.type
_entity_poly.pdbx_seq_one_letter_code
_entity_poly.pdbx_strand_id
1 'polypeptide(L)'
;MSHFTVAVVTTPDGDVVDALEPFYEFECSGIKNKYCISESSLDEIKDQYESTEITLMKNSKPILDDGEERYAFLDDPRFVRDATDLELDAIKNNKGDIFADFPNGGEHLSVVQVKNDDGTYSSRIRDLGMFIQWHQKDVPCTEVFELQQFINWYNEKVTPTVLKGEKPDESWTEWIELDADGKVVDYFTTTNPYPKYDWYEIGGRWKNMLLRLDGRKVDSCPIGELDFETEINRLKTEANRVYDYFEKCIGDASRTWRSWEDVWSDESIG
;
A
#
# COMPACT_ATOMS: atom_id res chain seq x y z
N MET A 1 -1.05 10.07 -1.36
CA MET A 1 -1.35 10.58 0.01
C MET A 1 -1.38 12.10 -0.02
N SER A 2 -2.47 12.69 0.40
CA SER A 2 -2.58 14.14 0.57
C SER A 2 -2.11 14.52 1.97
N HIS A 3 -1.24 15.52 2.07
CA HIS A 3 -0.81 16.10 3.35
C HIS A 3 -1.66 17.33 3.65
N PHE A 4 -2.06 17.47 4.91
CA PHE A 4 -2.81 18.64 5.35
C PHE A 4 -2.29 19.12 6.71
N THR A 5 -2.59 20.34 7.07
CA THR A 5 -2.22 20.94 8.36
C THR A 5 -3.48 21.15 9.17
N VAL A 6 -3.44 20.82 10.45
CA VAL A 6 -4.50 21.09 11.41
C VAL A 6 -3.96 21.93 12.56
N ALA A 7 -4.81 22.84 13.06
CA ALA A 7 -4.56 23.51 14.32
C ALA A 7 -5.28 22.73 15.43
N VAL A 8 -4.53 22.25 16.41
CA VAL A 8 -5.06 21.55 17.56
C VAL A 8 -5.09 22.49 18.74
N VAL A 9 -6.27 22.65 19.34
CA VAL A 9 -6.47 23.48 20.54
C VAL A 9 -6.75 22.57 21.72
N THR A 10 -5.89 22.63 22.72
CA THR A 10 -6.04 21.87 23.97
C THR A 10 -6.20 22.80 25.18
N THR A 11 -6.61 22.25 26.31
CA THR A 11 -6.44 22.94 27.60
C THR A 11 -4.95 23.09 27.91
N PRO A 12 -4.54 23.97 28.85
CA PRO A 12 -3.12 24.14 29.22
C PRO A 12 -2.41 22.84 29.62
N ASP A 13 -3.14 21.89 30.21
CA ASP A 13 -2.63 20.58 30.63
C ASP A 13 -3.03 19.46 29.65
N GLY A 14 -3.62 19.81 28.51
CA GLY A 14 -4.11 18.84 27.51
C GLY A 14 -3.00 18.35 26.60
N ASP A 15 -3.04 17.07 26.24
CA ASP A 15 -2.13 16.45 25.30
C ASP A 15 -2.68 16.54 23.87
N VAL A 16 -1.81 16.82 22.92
CA VAL A 16 -2.12 16.80 21.49
C VAL A 16 -2.48 15.40 21.03
N VAL A 17 -1.82 14.36 21.55
CA VAL A 17 -2.10 12.96 21.25
C VAL A 17 -3.54 12.62 21.61
N ASP A 18 -3.97 12.96 22.82
CA ASP A 18 -5.34 12.72 23.31
C ASP A 18 -6.39 13.46 22.46
N ALA A 19 -6.06 14.67 22.01
CA ALA A 19 -6.96 15.48 21.19
C ALA A 19 -7.11 14.93 19.75
N LEU A 20 -6.10 14.26 19.24
CA LEU A 20 -6.08 13.68 17.90
C LEU A 20 -6.57 12.23 17.88
N GLU A 21 -6.46 11.48 18.99
CA GLU A 21 -6.82 10.07 19.09
C GLU A 21 -8.19 9.70 18.45
N PRO A 22 -9.27 10.52 18.58
CA PRO A 22 -10.56 10.23 17.96
C PRO A 22 -10.53 10.12 16.43
N PHE A 23 -9.50 10.67 15.79
CA PHE A 23 -9.38 10.79 14.34
C PHE A 23 -8.25 9.96 13.76
N TYR A 24 -7.64 9.12 14.58
CA TYR A 24 -6.52 8.28 14.17
C TYR A 24 -6.99 7.13 13.29
N GLU A 25 -6.30 6.91 12.18
CA GLU A 25 -6.59 5.82 11.25
C GLU A 25 -6.02 4.51 11.79
N PHE A 26 -6.89 3.75 12.46
CA PHE A 26 -6.52 2.52 13.12
C PHE A 26 -5.90 1.49 12.19
N GLU A 27 -6.39 1.38 10.96
CA GLU A 27 -5.96 0.37 9.98
C GLU A 27 -4.47 0.45 9.66
N CYS A 28 -3.91 1.65 9.64
CA CYS A 28 -2.48 1.85 9.36
C CYS A 28 -1.57 1.44 10.52
N SER A 29 -2.06 1.53 11.76
CA SER A 29 -1.24 1.21 12.95
C SER A 29 -1.44 -0.20 13.47
N GLY A 30 -2.60 -0.79 13.22
CA GLY A 30 -3.03 -2.03 13.84
C GLY A 30 -3.24 -1.94 15.37
N ILE A 31 -3.22 -0.75 15.97
CA ILE A 31 -3.39 -0.53 17.40
C ILE A 31 -4.81 -0.07 17.69
N LYS A 32 -5.66 -0.98 18.18
CA LYS A 32 -7.04 -0.70 18.55
C LYS A 32 -7.11 0.32 19.68
N ASN A 33 -7.96 1.34 19.52
CA ASN A 33 -8.26 2.33 20.53
C ASN A 33 -9.77 2.36 20.87
N LYS A 34 -10.17 3.20 21.83
CA LYS A 34 -11.56 3.28 22.31
C LYS A 34 -12.55 3.87 21.28
N TYR A 35 -12.08 4.43 20.18
CA TYR A 35 -12.90 5.00 19.11
C TYR A 35 -13.11 4.01 17.96
N CYS A 36 -12.44 2.87 18.02
CA CYS A 36 -12.60 1.83 17.01
C CYS A 36 -13.88 1.04 17.25
N ILE A 37 -14.57 0.75 16.17
CA ILE A 37 -15.73 -0.14 16.13
C ILE A 37 -15.42 -1.34 15.26
N SER A 38 -16.13 -2.43 15.49
CA SER A 38 -16.07 -3.60 14.63
C SER A 38 -17.22 -3.54 13.65
N GLU A 39 -16.92 -3.65 12.36
CA GLU A 39 -17.89 -3.63 11.28
C GLU A 39 -17.81 -4.92 10.47
N SER A 40 -18.95 -5.33 9.91
CA SER A 40 -18.99 -6.43 8.94
C SER A 40 -18.31 -6.00 7.65
N SER A 41 -17.31 -6.75 7.23
CA SER A 41 -16.64 -6.62 5.94
C SER A 41 -16.85 -7.86 5.06
N LEU A 42 -17.95 -8.59 5.32
CA LEU A 42 -18.22 -9.85 4.63
C LEU A 42 -18.42 -9.65 3.13
N ASP A 43 -19.12 -8.61 2.73
CA ASP A 43 -19.40 -8.38 1.31
C ASP A 43 -18.11 -7.99 0.56
N GLU A 44 -17.27 -7.17 1.16
CA GLU A 44 -15.99 -6.77 0.59
C GLU A 44 -15.04 -7.96 0.41
N ILE A 45 -14.91 -8.81 1.42
CA ILE A 45 -14.04 -10.00 1.34
C ILE A 45 -14.61 -11.06 0.38
N LYS A 46 -15.93 -11.14 0.21
CA LYS A 46 -16.55 -11.99 -0.81
C LYS A 46 -16.27 -11.48 -2.22
N ASP A 47 -16.37 -10.18 -2.45
CA ASP A 47 -16.03 -9.58 -3.75
C ASP A 47 -14.57 -9.86 -4.09
N GLN A 48 -13.67 -9.76 -3.11
CA GLN A 48 -12.26 -10.14 -3.28
C GLN A 48 -12.10 -11.63 -3.59
N TYR A 49 -12.80 -12.50 -2.86
CA TYR A 49 -12.77 -13.95 -3.07
C TYR A 49 -13.24 -14.37 -4.45
N GLU A 50 -14.29 -13.72 -4.97
CA GLU A 50 -14.86 -14.00 -6.29
C GLU A 50 -14.02 -13.41 -7.44
N SER A 51 -13.35 -12.28 -7.21
CA SER A 51 -12.57 -11.58 -8.23
C SER A 51 -11.10 -11.97 -8.29
N THR A 52 -10.58 -12.61 -7.24
CA THR A 52 -9.16 -12.98 -7.17
C THR A 52 -8.89 -14.28 -7.90
N GLU A 53 -7.86 -14.28 -8.73
CA GLU A 53 -7.31 -15.48 -9.36
C GLU A 53 -6.02 -15.89 -8.66
N ILE A 54 -5.80 -17.18 -8.53
CA ILE A 54 -4.57 -17.77 -8.03
C ILE A 54 -3.91 -18.60 -9.12
N THR A 55 -2.61 -18.45 -9.25
CA THR A 55 -1.84 -19.24 -10.19
C THR A 55 -1.54 -20.61 -9.61
N LEU A 56 -2.06 -21.65 -10.22
CA LEU A 56 -1.81 -23.03 -9.83
C LEU A 56 -0.84 -23.72 -10.79
N MET A 57 -0.04 -24.64 -10.24
CA MET A 57 0.63 -25.63 -11.05
C MET A 57 -0.38 -26.61 -11.65
N LYS A 58 -0.14 -27.10 -12.85
CA LYS A 58 -1.03 -28.10 -13.53
C LYS A 58 -1.29 -29.36 -12.73
N ASN A 59 -0.48 -29.64 -11.71
CA ASN A 59 -0.66 -30.74 -10.77
C ASN A 59 -1.51 -30.37 -9.53
N SER A 60 -2.22 -29.24 -9.57
CA SER A 60 -3.13 -28.76 -8.51
C SER A 60 -2.48 -28.35 -7.19
N LYS A 61 -1.19 -28.06 -7.20
CA LYS A 61 -0.53 -27.46 -6.02
C LYS A 61 -0.37 -25.96 -6.18
N PRO A 62 -0.75 -25.16 -5.16
CA PRO A 62 -0.46 -23.72 -5.18
C PRO A 62 1.04 -23.49 -5.28
N ILE A 63 1.44 -22.49 -6.05
CA ILE A 63 2.81 -21.98 -5.99
C ILE A 63 2.87 -21.08 -4.76
N LEU A 64 3.31 -21.65 -3.66
CA LEU A 64 3.60 -20.83 -2.49
C LEU A 64 4.86 -19.99 -2.78
N ASP A 65 4.82 -18.74 -2.41
CA ASP A 65 5.88 -17.75 -2.69
C ASP A 65 7.14 -17.96 -1.79
N ASP A 66 7.12 -18.98 -0.93
CA ASP A 66 8.16 -19.27 0.06
C ASP A 66 9.44 -19.92 -0.49
N GLY A 67 9.54 -20.06 -1.79
CA GLY A 67 10.77 -20.52 -2.46
C GLY A 67 11.05 -22.01 -2.38
N GLU A 68 10.56 -22.76 -1.40
CA GLU A 68 10.90 -24.17 -1.24
C GLU A 68 10.32 -25.06 -2.36
N GLU A 69 9.11 -24.82 -2.81
CA GLU A 69 8.54 -25.55 -3.95
C GLU A 69 9.15 -25.14 -5.30
N ARG A 70 9.61 -23.90 -5.45
CA ARG A 70 10.41 -23.47 -6.61
C ARG A 70 11.65 -24.33 -6.80
N TYR A 71 12.34 -24.67 -5.71
CA TYR A 71 13.58 -25.45 -5.78
C TYR A 71 13.36 -26.91 -6.19
N ALA A 72 12.24 -27.54 -5.83
CA ALA A 72 11.94 -28.92 -6.23
C ALA A 72 11.82 -29.09 -7.76
N PHE A 73 11.46 -28.03 -8.48
CA PHE A 73 11.37 -28.04 -9.94
C PHE A 73 12.65 -27.62 -10.65
N LEU A 74 13.59 -27.02 -9.93
CA LEU A 74 14.88 -26.61 -10.48
C LEU A 74 15.73 -27.80 -10.96
N ASP A 75 15.44 -29.00 -10.52
CA ASP A 75 16.16 -30.21 -10.92
C ASP A 75 15.52 -30.97 -12.09
N ASP A 76 14.41 -30.45 -12.65
CA ASP A 76 13.75 -31.10 -13.80
C ASP A 76 14.54 -30.83 -15.10
N PRO A 77 15.11 -31.88 -15.72
CA PRO A 77 15.94 -31.74 -16.90
C PRO A 77 15.18 -31.17 -18.14
N ARG A 78 13.84 -31.18 -18.11
CA ARG A 78 13.03 -30.67 -19.21
C ARG A 78 13.12 -29.15 -19.37
N PHE A 79 13.58 -28.44 -18.34
CA PHE A 79 13.74 -26.98 -18.35
C PHE A 79 15.18 -26.54 -18.47
N VAL A 80 16.08 -27.48 -18.81
CA VAL A 80 17.48 -27.20 -19.09
C VAL A 80 17.67 -27.25 -20.61
N ARG A 81 18.10 -26.14 -21.20
CA ARG A 81 18.38 -26.00 -22.62
C ARG A 81 19.83 -25.62 -22.89
N ASP A 82 20.26 -25.82 -24.10
CA ASP A 82 21.56 -25.30 -24.52
C ASP A 82 21.57 -23.77 -24.47
N ALA A 83 22.70 -23.22 -24.05
CA ALA A 83 22.89 -21.79 -24.05
C ALA A 83 23.06 -21.27 -25.49
N THR A 84 22.50 -20.12 -25.79
CA THR A 84 22.77 -19.41 -27.02
C THR A 84 24.19 -18.85 -27.04
N ASP A 85 24.71 -18.51 -28.24
CA ASP A 85 26.07 -17.94 -28.36
C ASP A 85 26.24 -16.67 -27.53
N LEU A 86 25.19 -15.82 -27.45
CA LEU A 86 25.19 -14.61 -26.63
C LEU A 86 25.27 -14.94 -25.12
N GLU A 87 24.53 -15.95 -24.68
CA GLU A 87 24.57 -16.41 -23.29
C GLU A 87 25.92 -17.04 -22.95
N LEU A 88 26.51 -17.83 -23.88
CA LEU A 88 27.85 -18.38 -23.71
C LEU A 88 28.92 -17.31 -23.63
N ASP A 89 28.80 -16.24 -24.38
CA ASP A 89 29.71 -15.10 -24.32
C ASP A 89 29.53 -14.32 -23.01
N ALA A 90 28.29 -14.14 -22.55
CA ALA A 90 27.99 -13.53 -21.25
C ALA A 90 28.57 -14.36 -20.10
N ILE A 91 28.39 -15.69 -20.13
CA ILE A 91 28.96 -16.64 -19.15
C ILE A 91 30.48 -16.53 -19.07
N LYS A 92 31.14 -16.39 -20.24
CA LYS A 92 32.62 -16.30 -20.32
C LYS A 92 33.15 -14.96 -19.81
N ASN A 93 32.40 -13.88 -20.02
CA ASN A 93 32.88 -12.51 -19.81
C ASN A 93 32.51 -11.93 -18.43
N ASN A 94 31.50 -12.49 -17.75
CA ASN A 94 31.01 -11.98 -16.47
C ASN A 94 31.35 -12.90 -15.29
N LYS A 95 32.11 -12.37 -14.34
CA LYS A 95 32.56 -13.10 -13.14
C LYS A 95 31.55 -13.09 -11.98
N GLY A 96 30.27 -12.82 -12.19
CA GLY A 96 29.38 -12.80 -11.02
C GLY A 96 27.90 -12.56 -11.28
N ASP A 97 27.50 -11.70 -12.20
CA ASP A 97 26.09 -11.37 -12.43
C ASP A 97 25.78 -11.43 -13.92
N ILE A 98 25.58 -12.67 -14.41
CA ILE A 98 25.49 -13.00 -15.84
C ILE A 98 24.19 -12.45 -16.47
N PHE A 99 23.18 -12.08 -15.66
CA PHE A 99 21.82 -11.86 -16.13
C PHE A 99 21.33 -10.43 -16.03
N ALA A 100 22.12 -9.49 -15.51
CA ALA A 100 21.74 -8.07 -15.41
C ALA A 100 21.54 -7.38 -16.76
N ASP A 101 22.11 -7.92 -17.85
CA ASP A 101 22.10 -7.31 -19.19
C ASP A 101 21.16 -8.02 -20.19
N PHE A 102 20.34 -8.99 -19.74
CA PHE A 102 19.40 -9.65 -20.65
C PHE A 102 18.09 -8.86 -20.80
N PRO A 103 17.66 -8.52 -22.02
CA PRO A 103 16.53 -7.63 -22.26
C PRO A 103 15.16 -8.17 -21.83
N ASN A 104 15.05 -9.43 -21.37
CA ASN A 104 13.81 -10.08 -20.97
C ASN A 104 13.80 -10.61 -19.54
N GLY A 105 14.52 -9.96 -18.61
CA GLY A 105 14.48 -10.31 -17.17
C GLY A 105 15.24 -11.59 -16.86
N GLY A 106 16.55 -11.45 -16.68
CA GLY A 106 17.44 -12.56 -16.26
C GLY A 106 17.12 -13.20 -14.89
N GLU A 107 16.09 -12.74 -14.21
CA GLU A 107 15.65 -13.23 -12.90
C GLU A 107 15.24 -14.71 -12.88
N HIS A 108 14.89 -15.25 -14.04
CA HIS A 108 14.40 -16.64 -14.18
C HIS A 108 15.41 -17.60 -14.84
N LEU A 109 16.60 -17.13 -15.11
CA LEU A 109 17.63 -17.95 -15.75
C LEU A 109 18.75 -18.31 -14.77
N SER A 110 19.26 -19.53 -14.84
CA SER A 110 20.45 -19.93 -14.10
C SER A 110 21.35 -20.84 -14.93
N VAL A 111 22.66 -20.69 -14.74
CA VAL A 111 23.64 -21.57 -15.39
C VAL A 111 23.81 -22.86 -14.58
N VAL A 112 23.63 -23.98 -15.21
CA VAL A 112 23.82 -25.30 -14.62
C VAL A 112 24.90 -26.07 -15.37
N GLN A 113 25.69 -26.89 -14.64
CA GLN A 113 26.65 -27.79 -15.22
C GLN A 113 26.00 -29.15 -15.41
N VAL A 114 25.85 -29.56 -16.65
CA VAL A 114 25.28 -30.89 -17.00
C VAL A 114 26.38 -31.82 -17.47
N LYS A 115 26.43 -33.01 -16.88
CA LYS A 115 27.37 -34.07 -17.31
C LYS A 115 26.88 -34.69 -18.60
N ASN A 116 27.72 -34.67 -19.64
CA ASN A 116 27.45 -35.28 -20.93
C ASN A 116 27.71 -36.79 -20.88
N ASP A 117 27.25 -37.54 -21.90
CA ASP A 117 27.41 -39.00 -22.00
C ASP A 117 28.88 -39.42 -22.11
N ASP A 118 29.76 -38.57 -22.62
CA ASP A 118 31.21 -38.79 -22.72
C ASP A 118 31.97 -38.49 -21.40
N GLY A 119 31.22 -38.09 -20.34
CA GLY A 119 31.76 -37.76 -19.04
C GLY A 119 32.27 -36.33 -18.88
N THR A 120 32.24 -35.52 -19.94
CA THR A 120 32.53 -34.06 -19.88
C THR A 120 31.38 -33.30 -19.27
N TYR A 121 31.60 -32.02 -18.92
CA TYR A 121 30.55 -31.12 -18.43
C TYR A 121 30.36 -30.00 -19.39
N SER A 122 29.09 -29.68 -19.68
CA SER A 122 28.69 -28.51 -20.45
C SER A 122 27.87 -27.54 -19.61
N SER A 123 28.08 -26.24 -19.85
CA SER A 123 27.23 -25.20 -19.25
C SER A 123 25.93 -25.09 -20.05
N ARG A 124 24.81 -25.26 -19.37
CA ARG A 124 23.47 -25.09 -19.93
C ARG A 124 22.69 -24.07 -19.16
N ILE A 125 21.62 -23.56 -19.75
CA ILE A 125 20.70 -22.62 -19.12
C ILE A 125 19.51 -23.39 -18.58
N ARG A 126 19.23 -23.20 -17.30
CA ARG A 126 17.96 -23.56 -16.69
C ARG A 126 17.02 -22.35 -16.83
N ASP A 127 15.91 -22.53 -17.52
CA ASP A 127 14.94 -21.49 -17.84
C ASP A 127 13.66 -21.69 -17.05
N LEU A 128 13.54 -20.98 -15.92
CA LEU A 128 12.35 -21.00 -15.08
C LEU A 128 11.16 -20.34 -15.77
N GLY A 129 11.40 -19.38 -16.68
CA GLY A 129 10.34 -18.74 -17.45
C GLY A 129 9.62 -19.73 -18.38
N MET A 130 10.35 -20.66 -19.00
CA MET A 130 9.75 -21.77 -19.78
C MET A 130 8.89 -22.68 -18.85
N PHE A 131 9.35 -22.95 -17.66
CA PHE A 131 8.62 -23.74 -16.69
C PHE A 131 7.31 -23.07 -16.30
N ILE A 132 7.35 -21.78 -15.97
CA ILE A 132 6.18 -20.96 -15.60
C ILE A 132 5.12 -21.02 -16.69
N GLN A 133 5.46 -20.75 -17.93
CA GLN A 133 4.52 -20.77 -19.06
C GLN A 133 3.87 -22.14 -19.30
N TRP A 134 4.58 -23.25 -19.05
CA TRP A 134 4.09 -24.59 -19.35
C TRP A 134 3.25 -25.21 -18.23
N HIS A 135 3.41 -24.77 -17.01
CA HIS A 135 2.85 -25.45 -15.82
C HIS A 135 1.89 -24.61 -15.01
N GLN A 136 1.72 -23.33 -15.34
CA GLN A 136 0.81 -22.45 -14.65
C GLN A 136 -0.56 -22.40 -15.30
N LYS A 137 -1.58 -22.34 -14.47
CA LYS A 137 -2.94 -22.06 -14.85
C LYS A 137 -3.52 -21.13 -13.79
N ASP A 138 -3.99 -19.97 -14.22
CA ASP A 138 -4.76 -19.09 -13.36
C ASP A 138 -6.17 -19.65 -13.20
N VAL A 139 -6.61 -19.75 -11.98
CA VAL A 139 -7.93 -20.23 -11.61
C VAL A 139 -8.53 -19.29 -10.57
N PRO A 140 -9.86 -19.07 -10.59
CA PRO A 140 -10.52 -18.34 -9.53
C PRO A 140 -10.24 -18.93 -8.15
N CYS A 141 -10.00 -18.10 -7.14
CA CYS A 141 -9.81 -18.56 -5.76
C CYS A 141 -10.97 -19.44 -5.28
N THR A 142 -12.19 -19.19 -5.77
CA THR A 142 -13.40 -19.98 -5.48
C THR A 142 -13.32 -21.44 -5.90
N GLU A 143 -12.44 -21.80 -6.83
CA GLU A 143 -12.20 -23.20 -7.23
C GLU A 143 -11.19 -23.94 -6.33
N VAL A 144 -10.45 -23.18 -5.52
CA VAL A 144 -9.29 -23.70 -4.76
C VAL A 144 -9.52 -23.65 -3.27
N PHE A 145 -10.14 -22.59 -2.77
CA PHE A 145 -10.35 -22.32 -1.36
C PHE A 145 -11.84 -22.28 -1.00
N GLU A 146 -12.15 -22.75 0.21
CA GLU A 146 -13.36 -22.31 0.89
C GLU A 146 -13.13 -20.88 1.42
N LEU A 147 -14.21 -20.10 1.63
CA LEU A 147 -14.10 -18.69 2.02
C LEU A 147 -13.22 -18.47 3.26
N GLN A 148 -13.33 -19.32 4.29
CA GLN A 148 -12.47 -19.22 5.49
C GLN A 148 -10.99 -19.43 5.16
N GLN A 149 -10.70 -20.38 4.26
CA GLN A 149 -9.32 -20.62 3.82
C GLN A 149 -8.78 -19.44 3.01
N PHE A 150 -9.63 -18.86 2.16
CA PHE A 150 -9.29 -17.66 1.42
C PHE A 150 -8.99 -16.49 2.35
N ILE A 151 -9.80 -16.22 3.37
CA ILE A 151 -9.56 -15.15 4.34
C ILE A 151 -8.19 -15.32 5.00
N ASN A 152 -7.86 -16.53 5.45
CA ASN A 152 -6.57 -16.81 6.07
C ASN A 152 -5.39 -16.64 5.09
N TRP A 153 -5.58 -17.06 3.86
CA TRP A 153 -4.55 -16.90 2.82
C TRP A 153 -4.37 -15.43 2.43
N TYR A 154 -5.46 -14.71 2.23
CA TYR A 154 -5.46 -13.30 1.83
C TYR A 154 -4.81 -12.39 2.89
N ASN A 155 -5.07 -12.66 4.16
CA ASN A 155 -4.50 -11.93 5.29
C ASN A 155 -3.12 -12.46 5.72
N GLU A 156 -2.58 -13.47 5.02
CA GLU A 156 -1.29 -14.10 5.34
C GLU A 156 -1.18 -14.61 6.80
N LYS A 157 -2.32 -14.93 7.42
CA LYS A 157 -2.38 -15.37 8.81
C LYS A 157 -3.65 -16.18 9.10
N VAL A 158 -3.62 -16.92 10.19
CA VAL A 158 -4.82 -17.58 10.72
C VAL A 158 -5.70 -16.53 11.42
N THR A 159 -6.85 -16.22 10.82
CA THR A 159 -7.82 -15.29 11.40
C THR A 159 -8.64 -15.99 12.49
N PRO A 160 -8.74 -15.42 13.71
CA PRO A 160 -9.54 -15.98 14.80
C PRO A 160 -11.00 -16.22 14.38
N THR A 161 -11.62 -17.26 14.97
CA THR A 161 -13.02 -17.62 14.68
C THR A 161 -13.84 -17.66 15.96
N VAL A 162 -15.10 -17.25 15.87
CA VAL A 162 -16.11 -17.41 16.94
C VAL A 162 -17.38 -18.04 16.39
N LEU A 163 -18.17 -18.71 17.23
CA LEU A 163 -19.51 -19.14 16.85
C LEU A 163 -20.47 -17.96 16.87
N LYS A 164 -21.46 -18.02 16.01
CA LYS A 164 -22.48 -16.98 15.87
C LYS A 164 -23.14 -16.66 17.21
N GLY A 165 -23.06 -15.39 17.61
CA GLY A 165 -23.58 -14.88 18.87
C GLY A 165 -22.64 -15.02 20.05
N GLU A 166 -21.45 -15.58 19.88
CA GLU A 166 -20.40 -15.52 20.88
C GLU A 166 -19.69 -14.17 20.83
N LYS A 167 -19.15 -13.74 21.99
CA LYS A 167 -18.37 -12.51 22.06
C LYS A 167 -16.91 -12.81 21.68
N PRO A 168 -16.33 -12.11 20.68
CA PRO A 168 -14.90 -12.24 20.36
C PRO A 168 -14.03 -11.70 21.50
N ASP A 169 -12.78 -12.08 21.50
CA ASP A 169 -11.79 -11.49 22.39
C ASP A 169 -11.62 -9.99 22.06
N GLU A 170 -11.63 -9.13 23.05
CA GLU A 170 -11.54 -7.67 22.89
C GLU A 170 -10.21 -7.21 22.30
N SER A 171 -9.18 -8.06 22.36
CA SER A 171 -7.88 -7.79 21.74
C SER A 171 -7.85 -8.02 20.24
N TRP A 172 -8.81 -8.78 19.69
CA TRP A 172 -8.85 -9.08 18.27
C TRP A 172 -9.27 -7.86 17.46
N THR A 173 -8.56 -7.65 16.39
CA THR A 173 -8.82 -6.58 15.41
C THR A 173 -9.68 -7.06 14.25
N GLU A 174 -9.72 -8.36 14.04
CA GLU A 174 -10.55 -9.02 13.05
C GLU A 174 -10.89 -10.43 13.52
N TRP A 175 -12.00 -10.98 13.04
CA TRP A 175 -12.40 -12.37 13.29
C TRP A 175 -13.46 -12.82 12.29
N ILE A 176 -13.61 -14.15 12.19
CA ILE A 176 -14.64 -14.80 11.38
C ILE A 176 -15.74 -15.34 12.30
N GLU A 177 -16.99 -15.01 12.01
CA GLU A 177 -18.15 -15.61 12.67
C GLU A 177 -18.61 -16.84 11.87
N LEU A 178 -18.78 -17.97 12.57
CA LEU A 178 -19.19 -19.24 11.98
C LEU A 178 -20.59 -19.62 12.46
N ASP A 179 -21.37 -20.32 11.62
CA ASP A 179 -22.58 -20.99 12.06
C ASP A 179 -22.26 -22.32 12.81
N ALA A 180 -23.33 -23.01 13.25
CA ALA A 180 -23.20 -24.30 13.94
C ALA A 180 -22.59 -25.41 13.07
N ASP A 181 -22.62 -25.26 11.74
CA ASP A 181 -22.05 -26.20 10.78
C ASP A 181 -20.61 -25.83 10.39
N GLY A 182 -20.06 -24.76 10.99
CA GLY A 182 -18.70 -24.28 10.73
C GLY A 182 -18.53 -23.44 9.45
N LYS A 183 -19.63 -22.95 8.88
CA LYS A 183 -19.57 -22.07 7.70
C LYS A 183 -19.47 -20.62 8.11
N VAL A 184 -18.73 -19.84 7.33
CA VAL A 184 -18.60 -18.40 7.50
C VAL A 184 -19.96 -17.73 7.29
N VAL A 185 -20.44 -17.02 8.30
CA VAL A 185 -21.66 -16.21 8.24
C VAL A 185 -21.36 -14.73 8.28
N ASP A 186 -20.22 -14.35 8.84
CA ASP A 186 -19.74 -12.97 8.82
C ASP A 186 -18.20 -12.89 8.96
N TYR A 187 -17.64 -11.77 8.55
CA TYR A 187 -16.25 -11.41 8.73
C TYR A 187 -16.18 -9.98 9.24
N PHE A 188 -15.57 -9.80 10.38
CA PHE A 188 -15.48 -8.51 11.04
C PHE A 188 -14.08 -7.95 10.99
N THR A 189 -13.98 -6.68 10.70
CA THR A 189 -12.78 -5.87 10.85
C THR A 189 -13.02 -4.74 11.84
N THR A 190 -11.95 -4.23 12.43
CA THR A 190 -12.03 -3.10 13.36
C THR A 190 -11.51 -1.87 12.66
N THR A 191 -12.26 -0.80 12.68
CA THR A 191 -11.92 0.47 12.06
C THR A 191 -12.33 1.65 12.94
N ASN A 192 -11.71 2.79 12.74
CA ASN A 192 -12.21 4.06 13.27
C ASN A 192 -13.16 4.68 12.21
N PRO A 193 -14.45 4.90 12.50
CA PRO A 193 -15.40 5.44 11.53
C PRO A 193 -15.15 6.90 11.16
N TYR A 194 -14.24 7.58 11.84
CA TYR A 194 -13.89 8.99 11.61
C TYR A 194 -12.39 9.21 11.33
N PRO A 195 -11.74 8.39 10.49
CA PRO A 195 -10.32 8.47 10.27
C PRO A 195 -9.96 9.77 9.55
N LYS A 196 -8.88 10.41 9.95
CA LYS A 196 -8.38 11.64 9.32
C LYS A 196 -6.89 11.59 9.07
N TYR A 197 -6.13 10.80 9.83
CA TYR A 197 -4.68 10.70 9.72
C TYR A 197 -4.17 9.34 10.17
N ASP A 198 -3.08 8.91 9.58
CA ASP A 198 -2.32 7.71 9.93
C ASP A 198 -1.08 8.05 10.78
N TRP A 199 -0.54 9.24 10.60
CA TRP A 199 0.56 9.78 11.40
C TRP A 199 0.54 11.31 11.38
N TYR A 200 1.20 11.92 12.36
CA TYR A 200 1.39 13.37 12.41
C TYR A 200 2.75 13.74 12.98
N GLU A 201 3.19 14.95 12.70
CA GLU A 201 4.37 15.57 13.28
C GLU A 201 4.05 17.02 13.64
N ILE A 202 4.37 17.43 14.88
CA ILE A 202 4.17 18.82 15.31
C ILE A 202 5.11 19.72 14.51
N GLY A 203 4.56 20.74 13.85
CA GLY A 203 5.28 21.60 12.92
C GLY A 203 5.61 20.94 11.59
N GLY A 204 6.03 19.69 11.56
CA GLY A 204 6.27 18.89 10.38
C GLY A 204 6.94 19.63 9.23
N ARG A 205 6.35 19.51 8.02
CA ARG A 205 6.77 20.22 6.81
C ARG A 205 6.52 21.74 6.88
N TRP A 206 5.60 22.16 7.72
CA TRP A 206 5.18 23.56 7.88
C TRP A 206 5.58 24.10 9.25
N LYS A 207 6.83 23.89 9.64
CA LYS A 207 7.41 24.38 10.90
C LYS A 207 7.25 25.89 11.04
N ASN A 208 7.00 26.32 12.28
CA ASN A 208 6.92 27.73 12.66
C ASN A 208 5.84 28.52 11.89
N MET A 209 4.66 27.96 11.73
CA MET A 209 3.54 28.64 11.05
C MET A 209 2.76 29.58 11.96
N LEU A 210 2.78 29.36 13.27
CA LEU A 210 2.04 30.21 14.21
C LEU A 210 2.85 31.45 14.55
N LEU A 211 2.26 32.64 14.34
CA LEU A 211 2.87 33.93 14.70
C LEU A 211 2.43 34.33 16.12
N ARG A 212 3.41 34.63 16.97
CA ARG A 212 3.18 35.16 18.31
C ARG A 212 3.17 36.69 18.33
N LEU A 213 2.53 37.26 19.37
CA LEU A 213 2.50 38.72 19.62
C LEU A 213 3.91 39.34 19.76
N ASP A 214 4.91 38.57 20.11
CA ASP A 214 6.30 39.00 20.17
C ASP A 214 7.06 38.92 18.83
N GLY A 215 6.36 38.54 17.75
CA GLY A 215 6.88 38.43 16.39
C GLY A 215 7.61 37.13 16.10
N ARG A 216 7.74 36.21 17.06
CA ARG A 216 8.37 34.89 16.82
C ARG A 216 7.39 33.95 16.15
N LYS A 217 7.90 33.10 15.29
CA LYS A 217 7.16 32.00 14.67
C LYS A 217 7.45 30.68 15.42
N VAL A 218 6.41 29.94 15.74
CA VAL A 218 6.48 28.71 16.55
C VAL A 218 5.52 27.64 16.03
N ASP A 219 5.70 26.41 16.47
CA ASP A 219 4.80 25.29 16.15
C ASP A 219 3.69 25.13 17.18
N SER A 220 3.89 25.67 18.41
CA SER A 220 2.89 25.68 19.45
C SER A 220 3.11 26.86 20.40
N CYS A 221 2.03 27.40 20.96
CA CYS A 221 2.07 28.39 22.02
C CYS A 221 0.69 28.51 22.69
N PRO A 222 0.63 29.14 23.87
CA PRO A 222 -0.67 29.52 24.45
C PRO A 222 -1.49 30.39 23.50
N ILE A 223 -2.79 30.13 23.41
CA ILE A 223 -3.68 30.84 22.48
C ILE A 223 -3.70 32.36 22.67
N GLY A 224 -3.52 32.82 23.90
CA GLY A 224 -3.42 34.25 24.23
C GLY A 224 -2.15 34.94 23.76
N GLU A 225 -1.17 34.17 23.28
CA GLU A 225 0.10 34.68 22.73
C GLU A 225 0.13 34.69 21.20
N LEU A 226 -0.94 34.18 20.53
CA LEU A 226 -1.07 34.19 19.07
C LEU A 226 -1.45 35.57 18.55
N ASP A 227 -0.78 36.03 17.51
CA ASP A 227 -1.09 37.24 16.78
C ASP A 227 -2.14 36.96 15.69
N PHE A 228 -3.37 36.76 16.10
CA PHE A 228 -4.49 36.55 15.19
C PHE A 228 -4.76 37.76 14.28
N GLU A 229 -4.49 38.98 14.77
CA GLU A 229 -4.80 40.20 13.99
C GLU A 229 -3.91 40.31 12.75
N THR A 230 -2.62 40.10 12.91
CA THR A 230 -1.67 40.09 11.79
C THR A 230 -2.00 38.98 10.78
N GLU A 231 -2.31 37.74 11.24
CA GLU A 231 -2.65 36.64 10.35
C GLU A 231 -3.99 36.85 9.63
N ILE A 232 -5.02 37.35 10.31
CA ILE A 232 -6.30 37.70 9.69
C ILE A 232 -6.11 38.77 8.63
N ASN A 233 -5.29 39.80 8.89
CA ASN A 233 -5.05 40.87 7.92
C ASN A 233 -4.24 40.34 6.71
N ARG A 234 -3.30 39.44 6.92
CA ARG A 234 -2.58 38.75 5.83
C ARG A 234 -3.55 37.97 4.94
N LEU A 235 -4.41 37.12 5.54
CA LEU A 235 -5.40 36.33 4.81
C LEU A 235 -6.41 37.21 4.05
N LYS A 236 -6.89 38.33 4.66
CA LYS A 236 -7.75 39.29 3.98
C LYS A 236 -7.06 39.92 2.76
N THR A 237 -5.78 40.24 2.90
CA THR A 237 -5.00 40.83 1.80
C THR A 237 -4.84 39.82 0.66
N GLU A 238 -4.54 38.55 0.97
CA GLU A 238 -4.48 37.50 -0.04
C GLU A 238 -5.82 37.23 -0.72
N ALA A 239 -6.90 37.16 0.07
CA ALA A 239 -8.26 37.00 -0.47
C ALA A 239 -8.65 38.13 -1.40
N ASN A 240 -8.33 39.37 -1.04
CA ASN A 240 -8.59 40.52 -1.89
C ASN A 240 -7.78 40.50 -3.19
N ARG A 241 -6.47 40.10 -3.12
CA ARG A 241 -5.64 39.91 -4.32
C ARG A 241 -6.26 38.88 -5.28
N VAL A 242 -6.71 37.77 -4.75
CA VAL A 242 -7.37 36.71 -5.54
C VAL A 242 -8.66 37.22 -6.14
N TYR A 243 -9.46 37.94 -5.34
CA TYR A 243 -10.72 38.55 -5.81
C TYR A 243 -10.46 39.56 -6.94
N ASP A 244 -9.53 40.51 -6.74
CA ASP A 244 -9.16 41.53 -7.73
C ASP A 244 -8.63 40.87 -9.03
N TYR A 245 -7.89 39.79 -8.91
CA TYR A 245 -7.44 39.02 -10.07
C TYR A 245 -8.60 38.40 -10.85
N PHE A 246 -9.54 37.77 -10.17
CA PHE A 246 -10.72 37.20 -10.81
C PHE A 246 -11.60 38.30 -11.43
N GLU A 247 -11.82 39.40 -10.74
CA GLU A 247 -12.59 40.55 -11.28
C GLU A 247 -11.94 41.10 -12.55
N LYS A 248 -10.61 41.23 -12.56
CA LYS A 248 -9.85 41.63 -13.74
C LYS A 248 -9.96 40.62 -14.88
N CYS A 249 -9.94 39.31 -14.57
CA CYS A 249 -10.08 38.26 -15.57
C CYS A 249 -11.50 38.21 -16.17
N ILE A 250 -12.53 38.41 -15.35
CA ILE A 250 -13.94 38.42 -15.79
C ILE A 250 -14.28 39.71 -16.54
N GLY A 251 -13.71 40.84 -16.10
CA GLY A 251 -13.98 42.18 -16.72
C GLY A 251 -13.31 42.35 -18.09
N ASP A 252 -12.34 41.53 -18.44
CA ASP A 252 -11.68 41.59 -19.76
C ASP A 252 -12.34 40.62 -20.73
N ALA A 253 -13.38 41.08 -21.43
CA ALA A 253 -14.13 40.28 -22.41
C ALA A 253 -13.29 39.77 -23.61
N SER A 254 -12.02 40.19 -23.75
CA SER A 254 -11.11 39.73 -24.78
C SER A 254 -10.30 38.48 -24.35
N ARG A 255 -10.35 38.09 -23.06
CA ARG A 255 -9.62 36.94 -22.55
C ARG A 255 -10.44 35.67 -22.68
N THR A 256 -9.88 34.71 -23.41
CA THR A 256 -10.33 33.30 -23.36
C THR A 256 -10.19 32.78 -21.93
N TRP A 257 -11.12 31.94 -21.50
CA TRP A 257 -11.07 31.23 -20.24
C TRP A 257 -9.73 30.53 -20.11
N ARG A 258 -9.02 30.80 -19.01
CA ARG A 258 -7.83 30.06 -18.63
C ARG A 258 -8.24 28.84 -17.82
N SER A 259 -7.52 27.75 -17.99
CA SER A 259 -7.64 26.61 -17.09
C SER A 259 -7.18 26.99 -15.67
N TRP A 260 -7.58 26.22 -14.67
CA TRP A 260 -7.06 26.38 -13.31
C TRP A 260 -5.52 26.28 -13.26
N GLU A 261 -4.93 25.43 -14.09
CA GLU A 261 -3.48 25.29 -14.23
C GLU A 261 -2.83 26.58 -14.75
N ASP A 262 -3.45 27.25 -15.70
CA ASP A 262 -2.97 28.55 -16.20
C ASP A 262 -3.03 29.63 -15.11
N VAL A 263 -4.05 29.61 -14.26
CA VAL A 263 -4.21 30.54 -13.14
C VAL A 263 -3.15 30.31 -12.07
N TRP A 264 -2.87 29.05 -11.74
CA TRP A 264 -1.86 28.69 -10.73
C TRP A 264 -0.42 28.86 -11.21
N SER A 265 -0.18 28.80 -12.51
CA SER A 265 1.14 29.03 -13.09
C SER A 265 1.48 30.52 -13.32
N ASP A 266 0.51 31.43 -13.10
CA ASP A 266 0.74 32.88 -13.25
C ASP A 266 1.53 33.41 -12.05
N GLU A 267 2.82 33.71 -12.28
CA GLU A 267 3.77 34.21 -11.26
C GLU A 267 3.27 35.49 -10.57
N SER A 268 2.27 36.18 -11.12
CA SER A 268 1.66 37.37 -10.50
C SER A 268 0.80 37.05 -9.27
N ILE A 269 0.48 35.75 -9.05
CA ILE A 269 -0.32 35.25 -7.93
C ILE A 269 0.53 34.55 -6.88
N GLY A 270 1.79 34.21 -7.20
CA GLY A 270 2.77 33.52 -6.34
C GLY A 270 3.46 34.44 -5.32
#